data_44dac4e08758832e5768ae82a567e981
#
_entry.id   44dac4e08758832e5768ae82a567e981
#
_cell.length_a   1.000
_cell.length_b   1.000
_cell.length_c   1.000
_cell.angle_alpha   90.00
_cell.angle_beta   90.00
_cell.angle_gamma   90.00
#
_symmetry.space_group_name_H-M   'P 1'
#
loop_
_entity.id
_entity.type
_entity.pdbx_description
1 polymer ?
#
loop_
_entity_poly.entity_id
_entity_poly.type
_entity_poly.pdbx_seq_one_letter_code
_entity_poly.pdbx_strand_id
1 'polypeptide(L)'
;HVLTLTATPIPRTLQLALSGVRDLSLIATAPIDRLAVRTFVTPFDPLVIREALLREHYRGGQSFYVSPRIADLRETMEFLKATVPEVKPAMAHGQMAATALEDVMTAFYDKRVDVLVSTNIVESGLDIPTANTLIMNRADMFGLSQLYQLRGRIGRGKQRAYAYLTTPADKKLNDTAERRLQVLQSLDQLGAGFAVASHDMDIRGAGNLLGEEQSGHVKEVGIELYQEMLEEAVAQMRAGDATAEIADQWSPQINIGASVMIPESYV
;
A
#
# COMPACT_ATOMS: atom_id res chain seq x y z
N HIS A 1 -7.99 13.91 -23.95
CA HIS A 1 -7.18 12.77 -23.49
C HIS A 1 -6.69 13.04 -22.08
N VAL A 2 -6.85 12.08 -21.16
CA VAL A 2 -6.41 12.18 -19.77
C VAL A 2 -5.43 11.05 -19.48
N LEU A 3 -4.22 11.37 -19.02
CA LEU A 3 -3.23 10.42 -18.54
C LEU A 3 -3.17 10.50 -17.01
N THR A 4 -3.30 9.36 -16.34
CA THR A 4 -3.13 9.26 -14.89
C THR A 4 -1.92 8.37 -14.58
N LEU A 5 -1.08 8.81 -13.65
CA LEU A 5 0.08 8.07 -13.18
C LEU A 5 -0.10 7.71 -11.70
N THR A 6 0.21 6.49 -11.33
CA THR A 6 0.14 6.04 -9.94
C THR A 6 1.18 4.95 -9.65
N ALA A 7 1.72 4.96 -8.45
CA ALA A 7 2.59 3.88 -7.97
C ALA A 7 1.79 2.69 -7.41
N THR A 8 0.56 2.97 -6.94
CA THR A 8 -0.36 1.98 -6.39
C THR A 8 -1.74 2.30 -6.93
N PRO A 9 -2.18 1.66 -8.03
CA PRO A 9 -3.50 1.90 -8.57
C PRO A 9 -4.56 1.55 -7.51
N ILE A 10 -5.57 2.39 -7.41
CA ILE A 10 -6.72 2.05 -6.58
C ILE A 10 -7.46 0.88 -7.24
N PRO A 11 -8.03 -0.04 -6.46
CA PRO A 11 -8.71 -1.23 -6.97
C PRO A 11 -9.71 -0.95 -8.11
N ARG A 12 -10.55 0.07 -7.96
CA ARG A 12 -11.51 0.48 -8.99
C ARG A 12 -10.85 0.88 -10.32
N THR A 13 -9.75 1.62 -10.27
CA THR A 13 -9.02 2.03 -11.50
C THR A 13 -8.38 0.83 -12.16
N LEU A 14 -7.84 -0.09 -11.37
CA LEU A 14 -7.26 -1.34 -11.87
C LEU A 14 -8.32 -2.20 -12.55
N GLN A 15 -9.49 -2.36 -11.94
CA GLN A 15 -10.60 -3.12 -12.52
C GLN A 15 -11.07 -2.52 -13.85
N LEU A 16 -11.21 -1.18 -13.96
CA LEU A 16 -11.56 -0.50 -15.20
C LEU A 16 -10.49 -0.68 -16.29
N ALA A 17 -9.24 -0.87 -15.91
CA ALA A 17 -8.16 -1.16 -16.86
C ALA A 17 -8.19 -2.62 -17.29
N LEU A 18 -8.38 -3.56 -16.38
CA LEU A 18 -8.49 -5.00 -16.68
C LEU A 18 -9.71 -5.33 -17.54
N SER A 19 -10.83 -4.63 -17.34
CA SER A 19 -12.03 -4.76 -18.17
C SER A 19 -11.94 -4.06 -19.53
N GLY A 20 -10.79 -3.54 -19.93
CA GLY A 20 -10.58 -2.89 -21.21
C GLY A 20 -11.29 -1.53 -21.38
N VAL A 21 -11.91 -0.98 -20.33
CA VAL A 21 -12.53 0.36 -20.35
C VAL A 21 -11.47 1.45 -20.44
N ARG A 22 -10.26 1.20 -19.90
CA ARG A 22 -9.10 2.10 -19.95
C ARG A 22 -7.86 1.36 -20.40
N ASP A 23 -7.04 2.03 -21.19
CA ASP A 23 -5.72 1.52 -21.52
C ASP A 23 -4.80 1.57 -20.32
N LEU A 24 -4.04 0.50 -20.12
CA LEU A 24 -3.07 0.36 -19.03
C LEU A 24 -1.67 0.18 -19.60
N SER A 25 -0.73 1.00 -19.11
CA SER A 25 0.69 0.79 -19.35
C SER A 25 1.39 0.55 -18.02
N LEU A 26 2.11 -0.55 -17.91
CA LEU A 26 2.83 -0.93 -16.70
C LEU A 26 4.33 -0.64 -16.86
N ILE A 27 4.90 0.21 -15.99
CA ILE A 27 6.33 0.45 -15.89
C ILE A 27 6.87 -0.45 -14.78
N ALA A 28 7.40 -1.61 -15.15
CA ALA A 28 7.89 -2.63 -14.21
C ALA A 28 9.42 -2.64 -14.06
N THR A 29 10.16 -1.93 -14.93
CA THR A 29 11.61 -1.92 -14.90
C THR A 29 12.12 -0.95 -13.85
N ALA A 30 12.83 -1.47 -12.85
CA ALA A 30 13.50 -0.66 -11.83
C ALA A 30 14.75 0.04 -12.42
N PRO A 31 15.11 1.23 -11.93
CA PRO A 31 16.42 1.84 -12.24
C PRO A 31 17.57 0.91 -11.80
N ILE A 32 18.60 0.80 -12.64
CA ILE A 32 19.71 -0.17 -12.48
C ILE A 32 20.45 -0.01 -11.13
N ASP A 33 20.57 1.20 -10.62
CA ASP A 33 21.32 1.50 -9.38
C ASP A 33 20.47 1.46 -8.11
N ARG A 34 19.18 1.12 -8.21
CA ARG A 34 18.29 1.15 -7.05
C ARG A 34 18.29 -0.19 -6.31
N LEU A 35 18.79 -0.18 -5.08
CA LEU A 35 18.76 -1.34 -4.19
C LEU A 35 17.36 -1.55 -3.60
N ALA A 36 16.95 -2.81 -3.50
CA ALA A 36 15.72 -3.18 -2.81
C ALA A 36 15.76 -2.76 -1.33
N VAL A 37 14.63 -2.25 -0.83
CA VAL A 37 14.47 -1.87 0.58
C VAL A 37 14.29 -3.14 1.41
N ARG A 38 15.17 -3.36 2.38
CA ARG A 38 14.98 -4.46 3.34
C ARG A 38 13.88 -4.12 4.33
N THR A 39 12.86 -4.95 4.39
CA THR A 39 11.67 -4.74 5.22
C THR A 39 11.65 -5.73 6.37
N PHE A 40 11.52 -5.22 7.59
CA PHE A 40 11.40 -6.01 8.82
C PHE A 40 10.05 -5.74 9.49
N VAL A 41 9.34 -6.78 9.84
CA VAL A 41 8.15 -6.73 10.69
C VAL A 41 8.55 -7.26 12.06
N THR A 42 8.41 -6.43 13.10
CA THR A 42 8.87 -6.78 14.44
C THR A 42 7.94 -6.15 15.50
N PRO A 43 7.78 -6.76 16.68
CA PRO A 43 7.21 -6.05 17.82
C PRO A 43 8.00 -4.77 18.11
N PHE A 44 7.32 -3.77 18.69
CA PHE A 44 7.98 -2.55 19.10
C PHE A 44 9.05 -2.85 20.16
N ASP A 45 10.30 -2.54 19.83
CA ASP A 45 11.45 -2.69 20.74
C ASP A 45 12.28 -1.42 20.68
N PRO A 46 12.41 -0.69 21.81
CA PRO A 46 13.23 0.53 21.89
C PRO A 46 14.69 0.33 21.46
N LEU A 47 15.29 -0.83 21.74
CA LEU A 47 16.68 -1.10 21.38
C LEU A 47 16.85 -1.25 19.87
N VAL A 48 15.95 -1.98 19.21
CA VAL A 48 15.95 -2.13 17.76
C VAL A 48 15.79 -0.77 17.07
N ILE A 49 14.89 0.08 17.58
CA ILE A 49 14.69 1.43 17.04
C ILE A 49 15.92 2.29 17.23
N ARG A 50 16.52 2.26 18.43
CA ARG A 50 17.76 2.98 18.72
C ARG A 50 18.87 2.56 17.75
N GLU A 51 19.13 1.29 17.62
CA GLU A 51 20.15 0.77 16.71
C GLU A 51 19.90 1.16 15.25
N ALA A 52 18.66 1.08 14.80
CA ALA A 52 18.29 1.46 13.44
C ALA A 52 18.58 2.94 13.14
N LEU A 53 18.20 3.83 14.06
CA LEU A 53 18.41 5.27 13.94
C LEU A 53 19.90 5.65 14.04
N LEU A 54 20.63 5.08 14.98
CA LEU A 54 22.06 5.33 15.15
C LEU A 54 22.87 4.84 13.95
N ARG A 55 22.54 3.66 13.42
CA ARG A 55 23.19 3.15 12.21
C ARG A 55 23.00 4.11 11.03
N GLU A 56 21.80 4.68 10.86
CA GLU A 56 21.54 5.66 9.82
C GLU A 56 22.31 6.97 10.04
N HIS A 57 22.27 7.49 11.27
CA HIS A 57 22.97 8.69 11.68
C HIS A 57 24.48 8.59 11.42
N TYR A 58 25.13 7.51 11.90
CA TYR A 58 26.58 7.34 11.74
C TYR A 58 27.04 7.12 10.31
N ARG A 59 26.16 6.68 9.42
CA ARG A 59 26.52 6.63 7.98
C ARG A 59 26.16 7.90 7.21
N GLY A 60 25.76 8.98 7.91
CA GLY A 60 25.42 10.28 7.36
C GLY A 60 24.09 10.35 6.63
N GLY A 61 23.21 9.37 6.88
CA GLY A 61 21.87 9.34 6.34
C GLY A 61 20.83 9.95 7.28
N GLN A 62 19.59 9.94 6.86
CA GLN A 62 18.43 10.46 7.58
C GLN A 62 17.34 9.41 7.69
N SER A 63 16.44 9.59 8.64
CA SER A 63 15.38 8.64 8.94
C SER A 63 14.00 9.29 8.94
N PHE A 64 13.00 8.54 8.50
CA PHE A 64 11.60 8.84 8.74
C PHE A 64 11.09 8.00 9.91
N TYR A 65 10.36 8.64 10.81
CA TYR A 65 9.60 7.96 11.86
C TYR A 65 8.12 8.31 11.69
N VAL A 66 7.31 7.34 11.31
CA VAL A 66 5.89 7.56 10.97
C VAL A 66 5.00 6.93 12.04
N SER A 67 4.08 7.72 12.59
CA SER A 67 3.05 7.27 13.52
C SER A 67 1.66 7.44 12.93
N PRO A 68 0.67 6.61 13.29
CA PRO A 68 -0.65 6.65 12.66
C PRO A 68 -1.47 7.88 13.04
N ARG A 69 -1.19 8.51 14.17
CA ARG A 69 -1.98 9.62 14.71
C ARG A 69 -1.10 10.81 15.11
N ILE A 70 -1.63 12.02 14.97
CA ILE A 70 -0.95 13.24 15.42
C ILE A 70 -0.75 13.23 16.94
N ALA A 71 -1.70 12.69 17.69
CA ALA A 71 -1.60 12.57 19.14
C ALA A 71 -0.36 11.79 19.61
N ASP A 72 0.06 10.78 18.81
CA ASP A 72 1.19 9.91 19.14
C ASP A 72 2.56 10.59 18.89
N LEU A 73 2.59 11.69 18.12
CA LEU A 73 3.85 12.32 17.71
C LEU A 73 4.61 12.95 18.88
N ARG A 74 3.91 13.54 19.86
CA ARG A 74 4.54 14.15 21.05
C ARG A 74 5.25 13.07 21.88
N GLU A 75 4.57 11.98 22.16
CA GLU A 75 5.14 10.84 22.88
C GLU A 75 6.34 10.26 22.12
N THR A 76 6.24 10.14 20.80
CA THR A 76 7.34 9.71 19.92
C THR A 76 8.54 10.65 20.04
N MET A 77 8.32 11.96 20.05
CA MET A 77 9.40 12.94 20.20
C MET A 77 10.10 12.84 21.57
N GLU A 78 9.33 12.65 22.64
CA GLU A 78 9.88 12.44 24.00
C GLU A 78 10.66 11.12 24.08
N PHE A 79 10.10 10.05 23.54
CA PHE A 79 10.77 8.76 23.42
C PHE A 79 12.11 8.88 22.70
N LEU A 80 12.16 9.53 21.55
CA LEU A 80 13.40 9.68 20.77
C LEU A 80 14.44 10.49 21.52
N LYS A 81 14.05 11.60 22.16
CA LYS A 81 14.96 12.41 22.97
C LYS A 81 15.55 11.64 24.15
N ALA A 82 14.76 10.78 24.77
CA ALA A 82 15.21 9.97 25.91
C ALA A 82 16.06 8.76 25.48
N THR A 83 15.68 8.11 24.37
CA THR A 83 16.27 6.82 23.96
C THR A 83 17.43 7.00 22.98
N VAL A 84 17.41 8.03 22.14
CA VAL A 84 18.40 8.29 21.07
C VAL A 84 18.81 9.76 21.07
N PRO A 85 19.41 10.29 22.15
CA PRO A 85 19.76 11.70 22.28
C PRO A 85 20.81 12.16 21.26
N GLU A 86 21.47 11.25 20.59
CA GLU A 86 22.48 11.52 19.56
C GLU A 86 21.88 12.08 18.26
N VAL A 87 20.60 11.80 18.00
CA VAL A 87 19.91 12.27 16.77
C VAL A 87 19.05 13.50 17.06
N LYS A 88 18.87 14.33 16.05
CA LYS A 88 18.03 15.53 16.11
C LYS A 88 16.67 15.24 15.45
N PRO A 89 15.61 14.96 16.23
CA PRO A 89 14.28 14.77 15.69
C PRO A 89 13.57 16.10 15.46
N ALA A 90 12.77 16.19 14.41
CA ALA A 90 11.80 17.26 14.19
C ALA A 90 10.44 16.66 13.82
N MET A 91 9.37 17.35 14.20
CA MET A 91 7.99 16.90 13.99
C MET A 91 7.36 17.64 12.81
N ALA A 92 6.65 16.91 11.94
CA ALA A 92 5.89 17.46 10.83
C ALA A 92 4.52 16.76 10.67
N HIS A 93 3.45 17.53 10.61
CA HIS A 93 2.09 17.01 10.36
C HIS A 93 1.20 18.04 9.69
N GLY A 94 0.12 17.58 9.05
CA GLY A 94 -0.75 18.42 8.22
C GLY A 94 -1.57 19.51 8.96
N GLN A 95 -1.58 19.52 10.30
CA GLN A 95 -2.22 20.56 11.09
C GLN A 95 -1.27 21.71 11.49
N MET A 96 0.00 21.63 11.12
CA MET A 96 0.95 22.73 11.32
C MET A 96 0.66 23.88 10.37
N ALA A 97 1.02 25.10 10.81
CA ALA A 97 1.04 26.26 9.90
C ALA A 97 2.00 25.97 8.72
N ALA A 98 1.62 26.38 7.52
CA ALA A 98 2.38 26.11 6.30
C ALA A 98 3.85 26.56 6.40
N THR A 99 4.10 27.73 6.96
CA THR A 99 5.46 28.26 7.17
C THR A 99 6.28 27.38 8.13
N ALA A 100 5.69 26.95 9.25
CA ALA A 100 6.38 26.08 10.19
C ALA A 100 6.69 24.70 9.60
N LEU A 101 5.77 24.19 8.79
CA LEU A 101 5.98 22.94 8.06
C LEU A 101 7.13 23.09 7.05
N GLU A 102 7.14 24.18 6.29
CA GLU A 102 8.19 24.49 5.30
C GLU A 102 9.56 24.63 5.98
N ASP A 103 9.64 25.30 7.12
CA ASP A 103 10.87 25.44 7.91
C ASP A 103 11.44 24.09 8.34
N VAL A 104 10.57 23.19 8.86
CA VAL A 104 10.97 21.84 9.26
C VAL A 104 11.43 21.02 8.06
N MET A 105 10.70 21.10 6.95
CA MET A 105 11.06 20.37 5.74
C MET A 105 12.37 20.86 5.13
N THR A 106 12.60 22.17 5.11
CA THR A 106 13.87 22.76 4.68
C THR A 106 15.02 22.33 5.59
N ALA A 107 14.81 22.35 6.93
CA ALA A 107 15.80 21.88 7.88
C ALA A 107 16.13 20.38 7.69
N PHE A 108 15.15 19.56 7.34
CA PHE A 108 15.36 18.14 7.04
C PHE A 108 16.10 17.97 5.70
N TYR A 109 15.72 18.71 4.66
CA TYR A 109 16.42 18.67 3.38
C TYR A 109 17.89 19.09 3.49
N ASP A 110 18.17 20.14 4.29
CA ASP A 110 19.52 20.66 4.57
C ASP A 110 20.33 19.79 5.54
N LYS A 111 19.81 18.61 5.95
CA LYS A 111 20.45 17.71 6.91
C LYS A 111 20.69 18.32 8.30
N ARG A 112 19.93 19.34 8.68
CA ARG A 112 19.96 19.92 10.05
C ARG A 112 19.13 19.10 11.02
N VAL A 113 18.32 18.18 10.52
CA VAL A 113 17.46 17.25 11.23
C VAL A 113 17.79 15.84 10.77
N ASP A 114 17.97 14.92 11.70
CA ASP A 114 18.33 13.52 11.43
C ASP A 114 17.10 12.63 11.27
N VAL A 115 16.04 12.92 12.03
CA VAL A 115 14.81 12.12 12.07
C VAL A 115 13.59 13.01 11.88
N LEU A 116 12.84 12.78 10.82
CA LEU A 116 11.54 13.42 10.61
C LEU A 116 10.43 12.55 11.19
N VAL A 117 9.78 13.06 12.24
CA VAL A 117 8.65 12.41 12.92
C VAL A 117 7.35 12.94 12.33
N SER A 118 6.53 12.08 11.72
CA SER A 118 5.30 12.51 11.02
C SER A 118 4.18 11.47 11.07
N THR A 119 2.95 11.88 10.75
CA THR A 119 1.82 10.94 10.59
C THR A 119 1.75 10.38 9.17
N ASN A 120 1.92 11.22 8.18
CA ASN A 120 2.16 10.85 6.80
C ASN A 120 3.45 11.54 6.38
N ILE A 121 4.27 10.86 5.60
CA ILE A 121 5.38 11.54 4.96
C ILE A 121 4.75 12.51 4.00
N VAL A 122 4.86 13.77 4.37
CA VAL A 122 4.24 14.91 3.76
C VAL A 122 4.27 14.77 2.24
N GLU A 123 3.12 14.90 1.71
CA GLU A 123 2.63 14.93 0.34
C GLU A 123 3.62 14.68 -0.81
N SER A 124 3.10 13.95 -1.75
CA SER A 124 3.59 13.69 -3.10
C SER A 124 4.61 14.74 -3.61
N GLY A 125 5.88 14.35 -3.68
CA GLY A 125 6.91 15.14 -4.32
C GLY A 125 8.25 15.23 -3.57
N LEU A 126 8.32 14.86 -2.29
CA LEU A 126 9.59 14.88 -1.57
C LEU A 126 10.52 13.75 -2.03
N ASP A 127 11.59 14.15 -2.68
CA ASP A 127 12.70 13.28 -2.99
C ASP A 127 13.88 13.61 -2.07
N ILE A 128 14.11 12.74 -1.09
CA ILE A 128 15.20 12.90 -0.12
C ILE A 128 16.13 11.69 -0.24
N PRO A 129 17.15 11.77 -1.10
CA PRO A 129 18.04 10.64 -1.38
C PRO A 129 18.82 10.15 -0.16
N THR A 130 18.95 10.98 0.86
CA THR A 130 19.64 10.69 2.12
C THR A 130 18.78 9.97 3.14
N ALA A 131 17.46 9.89 2.95
CA ALA A 131 16.56 9.18 3.82
C ALA A 131 16.53 7.69 3.44
N ASN A 132 17.22 6.85 4.21
CA ASN A 132 17.35 5.43 3.92
C ASN A 132 16.86 4.53 5.07
N THR A 133 16.39 5.09 6.17
CA THR A 133 15.73 4.33 7.23
C THR A 133 14.31 4.86 7.45
N LEU A 134 13.34 3.95 7.49
CA LEU A 134 11.94 4.22 7.80
C LEU A 134 11.53 3.37 9.00
N ILE A 135 11.02 4.01 10.02
CA ILE A 135 10.34 3.35 11.14
C ILE A 135 8.86 3.68 11.05
N MET A 136 8.03 2.67 11.00
CA MET A 136 6.57 2.81 11.03
C MET A 136 6.04 2.27 12.33
N ASN A 137 5.68 3.18 13.24
CA ASN A 137 5.07 2.81 14.51
C ASN A 137 3.64 2.36 14.29
N ARG A 138 3.24 1.25 14.91
CA ARG A 138 1.91 0.68 14.76
C ARG A 138 1.54 0.44 13.29
N ALA A 139 2.43 -0.25 12.58
CA ALA A 139 2.23 -0.58 11.17
C ALA A 139 0.93 -1.36 10.90
N ASP A 140 0.41 -2.04 11.91
CA ASP A 140 -0.90 -2.72 11.91
C ASP A 140 -2.08 -1.79 11.61
N MET A 141 -1.95 -0.49 11.86
CA MET A 141 -2.99 0.52 11.65
C MET A 141 -3.01 1.13 10.25
N PHE A 142 -2.02 0.83 9.41
CA PHE A 142 -1.93 1.36 8.07
C PHE A 142 -2.50 0.40 7.02
N GLY A 143 -3.06 0.94 5.94
CA GLY A 143 -3.44 0.15 4.76
C GLY A 143 -2.24 -0.32 3.95
N LEU A 144 -2.40 -1.41 3.19
CA LEU A 144 -1.31 -2.00 2.39
C LEU A 144 -0.72 -0.99 1.39
N SER A 145 -1.56 -0.24 0.69
CA SER A 145 -1.12 0.80 -0.25
C SER A 145 -0.33 1.91 0.44
N GLN A 146 -0.75 2.34 1.64
CA GLN A 146 -0.03 3.34 2.43
C GLN A 146 1.36 2.83 2.85
N LEU A 147 1.42 1.61 3.38
CA LEU A 147 2.67 0.95 3.76
C LEU A 147 3.65 0.89 2.57
N TYR A 148 3.15 0.49 1.41
CA TYR A 148 3.96 0.40 0.19
C TYR A 148 4.45 1.78 -0.28
N GLN A 149 3.60 2.80 -0.29
CA GLN A 149 3.95 4.16 -0.69
C GLN A 149 4.98 4.77 0.27
N LEU A 150 4.81 4.59 1.59
CA LEU A 150 5.75 5.06 2.60
C LEU A 150 7.10 4.36 2.47
N ARG A 151 7.11 3.03 2.27
CA ARG A 151 8.35 2.29 1.99
C ARG A 151 9.05 2.79 0.74
N GLY A 152 8.30 3.18 -0.28
CA GLY A 152 8.83 3.73 -1.53
C GLY A 152 9.47 5.12 -1.41
N ARG A 153 9.35 5.78 -0.25
CA ARG A 153 9.98 7.09 0.02
C ARG A 153 11.45 6.99 0.42
N ILE A 154 11.92 5.83 0.84
CA ILE A 154 13.31 5.58 1.19
C ILE A 154 14.05 4.80 0.09
N GLY A 155 15.38 4.77 0.17
CA GLY A 155 16.20 4.02 -0.79
C GLY A 155 16.20 4.61 -2.19
N ARG A 156 16.19 5.92 -2.30
CA ARG A 156 16.30 6.64 -3.58
C ARG A 156 17.74 6.97 -3.96
N GLY A 157 18.66 6.76 -3.03
CA GLY A 157 20.10 6.86 -3.24
C GLY A 157 20.77 5.52 -3.53
N LYS A 158 22.11 5.53 -3.56
CA LYS A 158 22.95 4.32 -3.77
C LYS A 158 23.13 3.48 -2.51
N GLN A 159 22.70 3.97 -1.35
CA GLN A 159 22.80 3.27 -0.08
C GLN A 159 21.61 2.34 0.13
N ARG A 160 21.87 1.20 0.77
CA ARG A 160 20.79 0.25 1.13
C ARG A 160 19.85 0.87 2.16
N ALA A 161 18.57 0.77 1.89
CA ALA A 161 17.53 1.27 2.77
C ALA A 161 16.86 0.16 3.60
N TYR A 162 16.33 0.55 4.75
CA TYR A 162 15.73 -0.33 5.74
C TYR A 162 14.39 0.21 6.23
N ALA A 163 13.35 -0.60 6.17
CA ALA A 163 12.04 -0.30 6.70
C ALA A 163 11.74 -1.20 7.90
N TYR A 164 11.45 -0.61 9.04
CA TYR A 164 11.04 -1.28 10.27
C TYR A 164 9.55 -1.02 10.49
N LEU A 165 8.74 -2.05 10.34
CA LEU A 165 7.30 -2.04 10.56
C LEU A 165 7.04 -2.57 11.96
N THR A 166 6.84 -1.68 12.93
CA THR A 166 6.65 -2.11 14.30
C THR A 166 5.18 -2.37 14.61
N THR A 167 4.94 -3.41 15.38
CA THR A 167 3.61 -3.82 15.85
C THR A 167 3.56 -3.71 17.38
N PRO A 168 2.37 -3.69 18.01
CA PRO A 168 2.26 -3.74 19.45
C PRO A 168 2.98 -4.98 20.01
N ALA A 169 3.75 -4.80 21.10
CA ALA A 169 4.47 -5.90 21.72
C ALA A 169 3.52 -6.88 22.44
N ASP A 170 2.44 -6.35 23.04
CA ASP A 170 1.57 -7.09 23.96
C ASP A 170 0.22 -7.48 23.35
N LYS A 171 0.02 -7.27 22.04
CA LYS A 171 -1.25 -7.52 21.39
C LYS A 171 -1.10 -8.35 20.13
N LYS A 172 -1.87 -9.45 20.07
CA LYS A 172 -1.98 -10.23 18.83
C LYS A 172 -2.63 -9.37 17.74
N LEU A 173 -2.05 -9.41 16.54
CA LEU A 173 -2.60 -8.77 15.37
C LEU A 173 -3.87 -9.48 14.91
N ASN A 174 -4.76 -8.74 14.25
CA ASN A 174 -5.86 -9.38 13.53
C ASN A 174 -5.32 -9.97 12.21
N ASP A 175 -6.01 -10.97 11.69
CA ASP A 175 -5.60 -11.71 10.49
C ASP A 175 -5.38 -10.79 9.27
N THR A 176 -6.21 -9.76 9.14
CA THR A 176 -6.11 -8.76 8.04
C THR A 176 -4.83 -7.94 8.14
N ALA A 177 -4.45 -7.47 9.33
CA ALA A 177 -3.21 -6.72 9.53
C ALA A 177 -1.99 -7.62 9.30
N GLU A 178 -2.03 -8.85 9.81
CA GLU A 178 -0.96 -9.81 9.63
C GLU A 178 -0.73 -10.11 8.15
N ARG A 179 -1.78 -10.40 7.38
CA ARG A 179 -1.69 -10.62 5.93
C ARG A 179 -1.10 -9.43 5.19
N ARG A 180 -1.52 -8.19 5.53
CA ARG A 180 -0.95 -6.98 4.90
C ARG A 180 0.54 -6.86 5.13
N LEU A 181 1.00 -7.10 6.36
CA LEU A 181 2.42 -7.01 6.72
C LEU A 181 3.24 -8.13 6.06
N GLN A 182 2.71 -9.35 5.99
CA GLN A 182 3.34 -10.48 5.28
C GLN A 182 3.50 -10.20 3.78
N VAL A 183 2.44 -9.70 3.12
CA VAL A 183 2.49 -9.30 1.72
C VAL A 183 3.56 -8.23 1.50
N LEU A 184 3.60 -7.20 2.33
CA LEU A 184 4.59 -6.14 2.17
C LEU A 184 6.03 -6.64 2.38
N GLN A 185 6.24 -7.58 3.29
CA GLN A 185 7.54 -8.20 3.55
C GLN A 185 8.01 -9.09 2.40
N SER A 186 7.08 -9.79 1.72
CA SER A 186 7.40 -10.64 0.56
C SER A 186 7.67 -9.86 -0.72
N LEU A 187 7.20 -8.62 -0.82
CA LEU A 187 7.35 -7.77 -2.00
C LEU A 187 8.67 -6.97 -1.96
N ASP A 188 9.78 -7.65 -2.14
CA ASP A 188 11.11 -7.01 -2.16
C ASP A 188 11.44 -6.30 -3.48
N GLN A 189 10.68 -6.56 -4.54
CA GLN A 189 10.96 -6.03 -5.88
C GLN A 189 10.40 -4.61 -6.05
N LEU A 190 11.18 -3.77 -6.73
CA LEU A 190 10.72 -2.48 -7.22
C LEU A 190 9.69 -2.68 -8.34
N GLY A 191 8.66 -1.82 -8.38
CA GLY A 191 7.60 -1.93 -9.38
C GLY A 191 6.46 -2.86 -9.03
N ALA A 192 6.44 -3.44 -7.81
CA ALA A 192 5.39 -4.34 -7.34
C ALA A 192 4.03 -3.64 -7.04
N GLY A 193 3.83 -2.39 -7.48
CA GLY A 193 2.60 -1.62 -7.19
C GLY A 193 1.33 -2.29 -7.71
N PHE A 194 1.41 -2.99 -8.83
CA PHE A 194 0.30 -3.78 -9.37
C PHE A 194 -0.02 -4.98 -8.47
N ALA A 195 0.99 -5.72 -8.05
CA ALA A 195 0.82 -6.84 -7.11
C ALA A 195 0.25 -6.38 -5.75
N VAL A 196 0.71 -5.21 -5.25
CA VAL A 196 0.14 -4.59 -4.05
C VAL A 196 -1.35 -4.31 -4.21
N ALA A 197 -1.76 -3.75 -5.35
CA ALA A 197 -3.17 -3.45 -5.61
C ALA A 197 -4.01 -4.74 -5.69
N SER A 198 -3.52 -5.78 -6.34
CA SER A 198 -4.17 -7.11 -6.38
C SER A 198 -4.33 -7.70 -4.98
N HIS A 199 -3.26 -7.73 -4.20
CA HIS A 199 -3.34 -8.24 -2.82
C HIS A 199 -4.23 -7.38 -1.92
N ASP A 200 -4.27 -6.05 -2.11
CA ASP A 200 -5.17 -5.19 -1.34
C ASP A 200 -6.64 -5.49 -1.67
N MET A 201 -6.94 -5.80 -2.94
CA MET A 201 -8.26 -6.30 -3.36
C MET A 201 -8.62 -7.62 -2.68
N ASP A 202 -7.72 -8.59 -2.68
CA ASP A 202 -7.93 -9.90 -2.07
C ASP A 202 -8.19 -9.79 -0.55
N ILE A 203 -7.41 -8.95 0.13
CA ILE A 203 -7.52 -8.73 1.59
C ILE A 203 -8.81 -8.01 1.97
N ARG A 204 -9.24 -7.02 1.18
CA ARG A 204 -10.48 -6.27 1.41
C ARG A 204 -11.73 -7.07 1.02
N GLY A 205 -11.56 -8.06 0.19
CA GLY A 205 -12.65 -8.77 -0.47
C GLY A 205 -13.23 -7.97 -1.65
N ALA A 206 -13.66 -8.66 -2.68
CA ALA A 206 -14.21 -8.07 -3.91
C ALA A 206 -15.46 -7.19 -3.66
N GLY A 207 -16.17 -7.41 -2.55
CA GLY A 207 -17.40 -6.72 -2.20
C GLY A 207 -17.25 -5.22 -1.91
N ASN A 208 -16.07 -4.73 -1.51
CA ASN A 208 -15.85 -3.30 -1.19
C ASN A 208 -15.46 -2.45 -2.40
N LEU A 209 -15.26 -3.04 -3.57
CA LEU A 209 -14.81 -2.34 -4.77
C LEU A 209 -15.91 -1.54 -5.47
N LEU A 210 -17.14 -1.99 -5.34
CA LEU A 210 -18.29 -1.52 -6.12
C LEU A 210 -19.32 -0.73 -5.31
N GLY A 211 -19.12 -0.57 -4.01
CA GLY A 211 -20.11 -0.02 -3.08
C GLY A 211 -21.05 -1.11 -2.53
N GLU A 212 -21.74 -0.81 -1.44
CA GLU A 212 -22.58 -1.80 -0.71
C GLU A 212 -23.69 -2.40 -1.58
N GLU A 213 -24.27 -1.62 -2.51
CA GLU A 213 -25.34 -2.08 -3.38
C GLU A 213 -24.87 -3.01 -4.52
N GLN A 214 -23.63 -2.88 -4.98
CA GLN A 214 -23.07 -3.71 -6.06
C GLN A 214 -22.28 -4.92 -5.54
N SER A 215 -21.91 -4.92 -4.27
CA SER A 215 -21.17 -6.03 -3.66
C SER A 215 -21.99 -7.32 -3.54
N GLY A 216 -23.31 -7.22 -3.55
CA GLY A 216 -24.22 -8.38 -3.58
C GLY A 216 -24.01 -9.25 -4.81
N HIS A 217 -24.04 -8.67 -5.98
CA HIS A 217 -23.88 -9.38 -7.26
C HIS A 217 -22.51 -10.02 -7.47
N VAL A 218 -21.44 -9.35 -7.04
CA VAL A 218 -20.07 -9.91 -7.13
C VAL A 218 -19.87 -11.08 -6.15
N LYS A 219 -20.53 -11.07 -5.00
CA LYS A 219 -20.50 -12.20 -4.06
C LYS A 219 -21.25 -13.43 -4.59
N GLU A 220 -22.34 -13.22 -5.30
CA GLU A 220 -23.17 -14.30 -5.85
C GLU A 220 -22.54 -14.93 -7.09
N VAL A 221 -21.90 -14.14 -7.94
CA VAL A 221 -21.44 -14.57 -9.26
C VAL A 221 -19.94 -14.91 -9.29
N GLY A 222 -19.17 -14.39 -8.33
CA GLY A 222 -17.70 -14.48 -8.33
C GLY A 222 -17.04 -13.38 -9.18
N ILE A 223 -15.82 -13.02 -8.80
CA ILE A 223 -15.10 -11.89 -9.43
C ILE A 223 -14.72 -12.17 -10.88
N GLU A 224 -14.40 -13.42 -11.20
CA GLU A 224 -13.98 -13.85 -12.53
C GLU A 224 -15.13 -13.73 -13.54
N LEU A 225 -16.30 -14.26 -13.19
CA LEU A 225 -17.48 -14.17 -14.06
C LEU A 225 -17.99 -12.73 -14.17
N TYR A 226 -17.89 -11.94 -13.10
CA TYR A 226 -18.23 -10.51 -13.17
C TYR A 226 -17.29 -9.75 -14.13
N GLN A 227 -16.00 -10.05 -14.14
CA GLN A 227 -15.04 -9.45 -15.07
C GLN A 227 -15.34 -9.83 -16.51
N GLU A 228 -15.64 -11.09 -16.78
CA GLU A 228 -16.01 -11.60 -18.09
C GLU A 228 -17.29 -10.92 -18.63
N MET A 229 -18.32 -10.82 -17.81
CA MET A 229 -19.56 -10.10 -18.16
C MET A 229 -19.30 -8.61 -18.43
N LEU A 230 -18.40 -7.97 -17.68
CA LEU A 230 -18.06 -6.57 -17.86
C LEU A 230 -17.27 -6.34 -19.15
N GLU A 231 -16.31 -7.21 -19.46
CA GLU A 231 -15.52 -7.17 -20.71
C GLU A 231 -16.44 -7.36 -21.92
N GLU A 232 -17.37 -8.30 -21.86
CA GLU A 232 -18.34 -8.56 -22.92
C GLU A 232 -19.27 -7.36 -23.13
N ALA A 233 -19.84 -6.79 -22.07
CA ALA A 233 -20.68 -5.59 -22.14
C ALA A 233 -19.95 -4.39 -22.72
N VAL A 234 -18.68 -4.20 -22.37
CA VAL A 234 -17.83 -3.14 -22.94
C VAL A 234 -17.52 -3.38 -24.41
N ALA A 235 -17.25 -4.62 -24.81
CA ALA A 235 -17.02 -4.98 -26.21
C ALA A 235 -18.27 -4.70 -27.06
N GLN A 236 -19.45 -5.05 -26.58
CA GLN A 236 -20.74 -4.78 -27.24
C GLN A 236 -20.99 -3.27 -27.37
N MET A 237 -20.76 -2.48 -26.32
CA MET A 237 -20.91 -1.02 -26.38
C MET A 237 -19.94 -0.37 -27.39
N ARG A 238 -18.71 -0.88 -27.49
CA ARG A 238 -17.71 -0.38 -28.46
C ARG A 238 -18.04 -0.74 -29.88
N ALA A 239 -18.67 -1.90 -30.13
CA ALA A 239 -19.13 -2.32 -31.42
C ALA A 239 -20.33 -1.52 -31.93
N GLY A 240 -20.97 -0.70 -31.10
CA GLY A 240 -22.14 0.10 -31.48
C GLY A 240 -23.45 -0.68 -31.48
N ASP A 241 -23.44 -1.92 -31.03
CA ASP A 241 -24.59 -2.83 -31.04
C ASP A 241 -25.24 -2.88 -29.66
N ALA A 242 -25.98 -1.83 -29.29
CA ALA A 242 -26.67 -1.71 -28.01
C ALA A 242 -27.87 -2.66 -27.85
N THR A 243 -28.15 -3.50 -28.85
CA THR A 243 -29.33 -4.39 -28.93
C THR A 243 -29.00 -5.87 -29.17
N ALA A 244 -27.71 -6.24 -29.16
CA ALA A 244 -27.37 -7.67 -29.24
C ALA A 244 -27.81 -8.35 -27.91
N GLU A 245 -28.83 -9.19 -27.99
CA GLU A 245 -29.19 -10.12 -26.92
C GLU A 245 -27.94 -10.91 -26.54
N ILE A 246 -27.62 -10.94 -25.24
CA ILE A 246 -26.53 -11.73 -24.69
C ILE A 246 -26.76 -13.16 -25.14
N ALA A 247 -26.00 -13.62 -26.14
CA ALA A 247 -26.05 -15.01 -26.55
C ALA A 247 -25.57 -15.84 -25.36
N ASP A 248 -26.44 -16.66 -24.87
CA ASP A 248 -26.24 -17.57 -23.73
C ASP A 248 -25.22 -18.66 -24.17
N GLN A 249 -23.94 -18.27 -24.22
CA GLN A 249 -22.84 -19.14 -24.66
C GLN A 249 -22.21 -19.96 -23.50
N TRP A 250 -22.69 -19.78 -22.30
CA TRP A 250 -22.12 -20.46 -21.14
C TRP A 250 -23.12 -21.41 -20.48
N SER A 251 -23.36 -22.56 -21.11
CA SER A 251 -23.89 -23.72 -20.43
C SER A 251 -22.74 -24.72 -20.25
N PRO A 252 -22.13 -24.84 -19.06
CA PRO A 252 -21.16 -25.91 -18.84
C PRO A 252 -21.90 -27.23 -19.01
N GLN A 253 -21.57 -27.98 -20.06
CA GLN A 253 -22.09 -29.34 -20.23
C GLN A 253 -21.40 -30.25 -19.20
N ILE A 254 -21.95 -30.30 -18.00
CA ILE A 254 -21.49 -31.21 -16.96
C ILE A 254 -22.12 -32.58 -17.23
N ASN A 255 -21.39 -33.43 -17.92
CA ASN A 255 -21.82 -34.80 -18.21
C ASN A 255 -21.22 -35.73 -17.14
N ILE A 256 -21.87 -35.82 -15.96
CA ILE A 256 -21.43 -36.67 -14.84
C ILE A 256 -21.93 -38.11 -14.95
N GLY A 257 -22.65 -38.49 -16.04
CA GLY A 257 -23.13 -39.87 -16.24
C GLY A 257 -24.09 -40.39 -15.15
N ALA A 258 -24.56 -39.49 -14.27
CA ALA A 258 -25.53 -39.81 -13.23
C ALA A 258 -26.82 -39.02 -13.46
N SER A 259 -27.97 -39.64 -13.27
CA SER A 259 -29.25 -38.92 -13.29
C SER A 259 -29.34 -38.05 -12.04
N VAL A 260 -29.19 -36.74 -12.23
CA VAL A 260 -29.33 -35.76 -11.15
C VAL A 260 -30.82 -35.43 -11.00
N MET A 261 -31.47 -36.03 -10.04
CA MET A 261 -32.76 -35.55 -9.56
C MET A 261 -32.51 -34.62 -8.39
N ILE A 262 -32.91 -33.36 -8.55
CA ILE A 262 -32.96 -32.42 -7.43
C ILE A 262 -34.15 -32.83 -6.54
N PRO A 263 -33.95 -33.17 -5.27
CA PRO A 263 -35.07 -33.50 -4.38
C PRO A 263 -36.04 -32.33 -4.26
N GLU A 264 -37.34 -32.56 -4.28
CA GLU A 264 -38.37 -31.52 -4.14
C GLU A 264 -38.28 -30.69 -2.86
N SER A 265 -37.48 -31.12 -1.89
CA SER A 265 -37.20 -30.38 -0.65
C SER A 265 -36.18 -29.22 -0.84
N TYR A 266 -35.61 -29.03 -2.04
CA TYR A 266 -34.65 -27.97 -2.38
C TYR A 266 -35.20 -26.90 -3.34
N VAL A 267 -36.51 -26.98 -3.67
CA VAL A 267 -37.21 -25.97 -4.50
C VAL A 267 -38.13 -25.13 -3.62
#